data_6f534fd16503ef5674aaebbce150de9a
#
_entry.id   6f534fd16503ef5674aaebbce150de9a
#
_cell.length_a   1.000
_cell.length_b   1.000
_cell.length_c   1.000
_cell.angle_alpha   90.00
_cell.angle_beta   90.00
_cell.angle_gamma   90.00
#
_symmetry.space_group_name_H-M   'P 1'
#
loop_
_entity.id
_entity.type
_entity.pdbx_description
1 polymer ?
#
loop_
_entity_poly.entity_id
_entity_poly.type
_entity_poly.pdbx_seq_one_letter_code
_entity_poly.pdbx_strand_id
1 'polypeptide(L)'
;MTSSFKEQKDRAIEYADARGISIDFARQLGYGNDGIVWVTDEFTAVKAFLRQSNYSRELGCYQRLENLGIGEVGTFEIPSLVDSDAKLLIIEMTLVTAPFLLDFGKAYLDQPPDYTPEVLADWEAERRELFGNRWPQVLEALGWLRSYGIYYYDAKPGNITFGDES
;
A
#
# COMPACT_ATOMS: atom_id res chain seq x y z
N MET A 1 21.40 -11.56 3.03
CA MET A 1 20.01 -12.01 3.06
C MET A 1 19.63 -12.55 4.42
N THR A 2 18.59 -12.02 4.99
CA THR A 2 18.13 -12.42 6.31
C THR A 2 17.20 -13.64 6.21
N SER A 3 17.00 -14.32 7.33
CA SER A 3 16.06 -15.43 7.40
C SER A 3 14.62 -14.97 7.11
N SER A 4 14.28 -13.71 7.45
CA SER A 4 12.96 -13.17 7.17
C SER A 4 12.70 -13.00 5.68
N PHE A 5 13.71 -12.60 4.90
CA PHE A 5 13.56 -12.51 3.44
C PHE A 5 13.27 -13.88 2.84
N LYS A 6 14.05 -14.90 3.27
CA LYS A 6 13.85 -16.26 2.78
C LYS A 6 12.47 -16.77 3.15
N GLU A 7 12.02 -16.52 4.36
CA GLU A 7 10.71 -16.94 4.83
C GLU A 7 9.60 -16.28 4.03
N GLN A 8 9.70 -14.97 3.77
CA GLN A 8 8.73 -14.25 2.96
C GLN A 8 8.66 -14.82 1.54
N LYS A 9 9.83 -15.10 0.96
CA LYS A 9 9.90 -15.70 -0.38
C LYS A 9 9.26 -17.09 -0.39
N ASP A 10 9.54 -17.91 0.62
CA ASP A 10 8.97 -19.25 0.72
C ASP A 10 7.44 -19.19 0.83
N ARG A 11 6.89 -18.25 1.61
CA ARG A 11 5.45 -18.07 1.72
C ARG A 11 4.84 -17.59 0.39
N ALA A 12 5.54 -16.72 -0.31
CA ALA A 12 5.09 -16.25 -1.62
C ALA A 12 5.07 -17.39 -2.63
N ILE A 13 6.06 -18.28 -2.61
CA ILE A 13 6.10 -19.46 -3.48
C ILE A 13 4.91 -20.37 -3.18
N GLU A 14 4.64 -20.63 -1.91
CA GLU A 14 3.51 -21.48 -1.53
C GLU A 14 2.19 -20.88 -1.99
N TYR A 15 2.02 -19.56 -1.85
CA TYR A 15 0.84 -18.85 -2.35
C TYR A 15 0.71 -19.00 -3.85
N ALA A 16 1.80 -18.75 -4.58
CA ALA A 16 1.78 -18.81 -6.04
C ALA A 16 1.45 -20.21 -6.55
N ASP A 17 2.02 -21.25 -5.91
CA ASP A 17 1.75 -22.62 -6.30
C ASP A 17 0.27 -22.98 -6.11
N ALA A 18 -0.31 -22.57 -4.99
CA ALA A 18 -1.72 -22.82 -4.71
C ALA A 18 -2.65 -22.05 -5.65
N ARG A 19 -2.23 -20.86 -6.05
CA ARG A 19 -3.01 -19.96 -6.90
C ARG A 19 -2.84 -20.28 -8.37
N GLY A 20 -1.81 -21.04 -8.74
CA GLY A 20 -1.53 -21.39 -10.14
C GLY A 20 -0.86 -20.26 -10.92
N ILE A 21 -0.08 -19.43 -10.27
CA ILE A 21 0.66 -18.32 -10.88
C ILE A 21 2.15 -18.47 -10.60
N SER A 22 2.97 -17.70 -11.31
CA SER A 22 4.41 -17.66 -11.11
C SER A 22 4.84 -16.25 -10.71
N ILE A 23 5.74 -16.17 -9.74
CA ILE A 23 6.28 -14.90 -9.28
C ILE A 23 7.65 -14.68 -9.91
N ASP A 24 7.85 -13.48 -10.45
CA ASP A 24 9.16 -13.08 -10.98
C ASP A 24 9.95 -12.42 -9.86
N PHE A 25 10.78 -13.20 -9.19
CA PHE A 25 11.57 -12.71 -8.07
C PHE A 25 12.69 -11.75 -8.47
N ALA A 26 12.96 -11.61 -9.76
CA ALA A 26 13.89 -10.62 -10.27
C ALA A 26 13.24 -9.23 -10.38
N ARG A 27 11.90 -9.17 -10.36
CA ARG A 27 11.16 -7.90 -10.45
C ARG A 27 10.53 -7.56 -9.12
N GLN A 28 11.35 -7.01 -8.24
CA GLN A 28 10.92 -6.56 -6.92
C GLN A 28 10.46 -5.10 -7.01
N LEU A 29 9.19 -4.86 -6.72
CA LEU A 29 8.60 -3.51 -6.80
C LEU A 29 8.79 -2.71 -5.53
N GLY A 30 8.89 -3.38 -4.39
CA GLY A 30 9.04 -2.70 -3.12
C GLY A 30 9.69 -3.60 -2.08
N TYR A 31 10.35 -2.96 -1.13
CA TYR A 31 11.01 -3.63 -0.02
C TYR A 31 11.04 -2.66 1.15
N GLY A 32 10.61 -3.10 2.31
CA GLY A 32 10.59 -2.24 3.48
C GLY A 32 10.19 -2.97 4.74
N ASN A 33 9.87 -2.20 5.77
CA ASN A 33 9.53 -2.75 7.08
C ASN A 33 8.22 -3.52 7.09
N ASP A 34 7.34 -3.25 6.12
CA ASP A 34 6.04 -3.93 6.05
C ASP A 34 6.11 -5.25 5.30
N GLY A 35 6.95 -5.34 4.28
CA GLY A 35 7.02 -6.53 3.46
C GLY A 35 7.76 -6.32 2.14
N ILE A 36 7.66 -7.31 1.29
CA ILE A 36 8.31 -7.31 -0.03
C ILE A 36 7.24 -7.52 -1.09
N VAL A 37 7.37 -6.81 -2.21
CA VAL A 37 6.41 -6.87 -3.31
C VAL A 37 7.12 -7.32 -4.59
N TRP A 38 6.53 -8.32 -5.25
CA TRP A 38 7.04 -8.85 -6.52
C TRP A 38 5.94 -8.86 -7.58
N VAL A 39 6.35 -8.86 -8.85
CA VAL A 39 5.43 -8.97 -10.00
C VAL A 39 5.18 -10.43 -10.33
N THR A 40 3.96 -10.75 -10.78
CA THR A 40 3.60 -12.10 -11.22
C THR A 40 3.45 -12.16 -12.73
N ASP A 41 3.34 -13.40 -13.26
CA ASP A 41 3.10 -13.63 -14.69
C ASP A 41 1.69 -13.27 -15.13
N GLU A 42 0.80 -13.00 -14.18
CA GLU A 42 -0.56 -12.50 -14.44
C GLU A 42 -0.65 -10.99 -14.40
N PHE A 43 0.50 -10.31 -14.37
CA PHE A 43 0.60 -8.85 -14.28
C PHE A 43 -0.08 -8.30 -13.03
N THR A 44 0.11 -9.00 -11.92
CA THR A 44 -0.34 -8.54 -10.60
C THR A 44 0.89 -8.35 -9.71
N ALA A 45 0.67 -7.77 -8.53
CA ALA A 45 1.68 -7.62 -7.51
C ALA A 45 1.34 -8.53 -6.33
N VAL A 46 2.33 -9.25 -5.82
CA VAL A 46 2.18 -10.08 -4.63
C VAL A 46 3.03 -9.49 -3.53
N LYS A 47 2.41 -9.15 -2.41
CA LYS A 47 3.09 -8.60 -1.24
C LYS A 47 3.12 -9.63 -0.12
N ALA A 48 4.32 -9.94 0.35
CA ALA A 48 4.53 -10.85 1.48
C ALA A 48 4.87 -10.00 2.70
N PHE A 49 4.00 -10.00 3.70
CA PHE A 49 4.14 -9.15 4.87
C PHE A 49 5.04 -9.78 5.92
N LEU A 50 5.71 -8.93 6.70
CA LEU A 50 6.49 -9.38 7.86
C LEU A 50 5.62 -9.58 9.09
N ARG A 51 4.58 -8.75 9.24
CA ARG A 51 3.76 -8.72 10.45
C ARG A 51 2.28 -8.84 10.13
N GLN A 52 1.59 -9.61 10.94
CA GLN A 52 0.15 -9.77 10.80
C GLN A 52 -0.59 -8.44 10.94
N SER A 53 -0.14 -7.55 11.81
CA SER A 53 -0.81 -6.27 12.02
C SER A 53 -0.83 -5.42 10.76
N ASN A 54 0.31 -5.35 10.06
CA ASN A 54 0.39 -4.59 8.80
C ASN A 54 -0.45 -5.27 7.71
N TYR A 55 -0.40 -6.59 7.63
CA TYR A 55 -1.21 -7.37 6.71
C TYR A 55 -2.70 -7.06 6.92
N SER A 56 -3.17 -7.16 8.15
CA SER A 56 -4.58 -6.94 8.46
C SER A 56 -5.05 -5.53 8.14
N ARG A 57 -4.22 -4.53 8.41
CA ARG A 57 -4.54 -3.14 8.11
C ARG A 57 -4.64 -2.89 6.62
N GLU A 58 -3.65 -3.35 5.88
CA GLU A 58 -3.64 -3.14 4.43
C GLU A 58 -4.80 -3.88 3.78
N LEU A 59 -5.02 -5.13 4.14
CA LEU A 59 -6.14 -5.91 3.62
C LEU A 59 -7.47 -5.23 3.93
N GLY A 60 -7.65 -4.76 5.16
CA GLY A 60 -8.88 -4.07 5.55
C GLY A 60 -9.14 -2.83 4.72
N CYS A 61 -8.10 -2.07 4.40
CA CYS A 61 -8.24 -0.89 3.56
C CYS A 61 -8.65 -1.26 2.13
N TYR A 62 -7.99 -2.26 1.53
CA TYR A 62 -8.34 -2.69 0.17
C TYR A 62 -9.75 -3.25 0.11
N GLN A 63 -10.15 -4.03 1.11
CA GLN A 63 -11.51 -4.57 1.18
C GLN A 63 -12.55 -3.46 1.27
N ARG A 64 -12.28 -2.44 2.09
CA ARG A 64 -13.18 -1.30 2.21
C ARG A 64 -13.34 -0.56 0.90
N LEU A 65 -12.22 -0.24 0.26
CA LEU A 65 -12.24 0.48 -1.01
C LEU A 65 -12.97 -0.31 -2.09
N GLU A 66 -12.74 -1.62 -2.14
CA GLU A 66 -13.42 -2.49 -3.09
C GLU A 66 -14.92 -2.54 -2.81
N ASN A 67 -15.33 -2.69 -1.56
CA ASN A 67 -16.73 -2.72 -1.18
C ASN A 67 -17.45 -1.42 -1.54
N LEU A 68 -16.75 -0.31 -1.52
CA LEU A 68 -17.29 0.99 -1.89
C LEU A 68 -17.17 1.29 -3.39
N GLY A 69 -16.51 0.42 -4.14
CA GLY A 69 -16.31 0.62 -5.58
C GLY A 69 -15.32 1.71 -5.91
N ILE A 70 -14.34 1.96 -5.02
CA ILE A 70 -13.37 3.03 -5.18
C ILE A 70 -12.09 2.49 -5.80
N GLY A 71 -11.77 2.94 -7.01
CA GLY A 71 -10.53 2.58 -7.71
C GLY A 71 -9.51 3.69 -7.76
N GLU A 72 -9.89 4.90 -7.34
CA GLU A 72 -8.97 6.03 -7.32
C GLU A 72 -9.38 7.02 -6.23
N VAL A 73 -8.43 7.79 -5.73
CA VAL A 73 -8.69 8.89 -4.80
C VAL A 73 -8.04 10.14 -5.36
N GLY A 74 -8.85 11.20 -5.54
CA GLY A 74 -8.38 12.36 -6.27
C GLY A 74 -7.97 11.92 -7.67
N THR A 75 -6.72 12.22 -8.04
CA THR A 75 -6.17 11.84 -9.35
C THR A 75 -5.33 10.55 -9.28
N PHE A 76 -5.26 9.91 -8.13
CA PHE A 76 -4.37 8.75 -7.92
C PHE A 76 -5.11 7.43 -8.05
N GLU A 77 -4.57 6.52 -8.85
CA GLU A 77 -5.08 5.16 -8.94
C GLU A 77 -4.69 4.37 -7.69
N ILE A 78 -5.59 3.53 -7.22
CA ILE A 78 -5.33 2.65 -6.07
C ILE A 78 -5.34 1.21 -6.56
N PRO A 79 -4.41 0.36 -6.09
CA PRO A 79 -4.48 -1.06 -6.44
C PRO A 79 -5.79 -1.68 -5.99
N SER A 80 -6.30 -2.60 -6.78
CA SER A 80 -7.49 -3.39 -6.43
C SER A 80 -7.06 -4.74 -5.89
N LEU A 81 -7.80 -5.23 -4.90
CA LEU A 81 -7.55 -6.55 -4.32
C LEU A 81 -7.89 -7.64 -5.32
N VAL A 82 -6.94 -8.56 -5.56
CA VAL A 82 -7.17 -9.74 -6.40
C VAL A 82 -7.45 -10.95 -5.53
N ASP A 83 -6.59 -11.22 -4.56
CA ASP A 83 -6.75 -12.34 -3.63
C ASP A 83 -5.86 -12.11 -2.41
N SER A 84 -6.03 -12.94 -1.40
CA SER A 84 -5.22 -12.82 -0.19
C SER A 84 -5.19 -14.17 0.54
N ASP A 85 -4.20 -14.33 1.40
CA ASP A 85 -4.07 -15.52 2.23
C ASP A 85 -3.59 -15.10 3.62
N ALA A 86 -4.48 -15.22 4.60
CA ALA A 86 -4.21 -14.77 5.96
C ALA A 86 -3.16 -15.63 6.67
N LYS A 87 -3.08 -16.89 6.31
CA LYS A 87 -2.10 -17.81 6.93
C LYS A 87 -0.70 -17.50 6.41
N LEU A 88 -0.59 -17.17 5.14
CA LEU A 88 0.69 -16.88 4.51
C LEU A 88 1.06 -15.40 4.59
N LEU A 89 0.15 -14.55 5.06
CA LEU A 89 0.31 -13.09 5.12
C LEU A 89 0.64 -12.52 3.74
N ILE A 90 -0.17 -12.91 2.75
CA ILE A 90 0.02 -12.50 1.35
C ILE A 90 -1.20 -11.74 0.87
N ILE A 91 -0.96 -10.64 0.16
CA ILE A 91 -1.98 -9.93 -0.60
C ILE A 91 -1.54 -9.88 -2.05
N GLU A 92 -2.45 -10.26 -2.94
CA GLU A 92 -2.26 -10.07 -4.38
C GLU A 92 -3.15 -8.93 -4.82
N MET A 93 -2.58 -7.98 -5.57
CA MET A 93 -3.28 -6.77 -5.99
C MET A 93 -2.94 -6.46 -7.44
N THR A 94 -3.76 -5.63 -8.07
CA THR A 94 -3.48 -5.18 -9.42
C THR A 94 -2.26 -4.27 -9.45
N LEU A 95 -1.56 -4.25 -10.57
CA LEU A 95 -0.51 -3.26 -10.81
C LEU A 95 -1.17 -1.93 -11.12
N VAL A 96 -0.54 -0.86 -10.70
CA VAL A 96 -1.04 0.50 -10.93
C VAL A 96 -0.06 1.28 -11.78
N THR A 97 -0.58 2.27 -12.48
CA THR A 97 0.20 3.20 -13.31
C THR A 97 0.15 4.57 -12.65
N ALA A 98 1.27 5.28 -12.66
CA ALA A 98 1.31 6.63 -12.12
C ALA A 98 0.32 7.54 -12.85
N PRO A 99 -0.40 8.42 -12.17
CA PRO A 99 -0.29 8.71 -10.75
C PRO A 99 -0.99 7.67 -9.88
N PHE A 100 -0.32 7.22 -8.81
CA PHE A 100 -0.91 6.21 -7.94
C PHE A 100 -0.61 6.49 -6.46
N LEU A 101 -1.45 5.91 -5.60
CA LEU A 101 -1.30 5.92 -4.16
C LEU A 101 -1.45 4.48 -3.66
N LEU A 102 -0.49 4.02 -2.87
CA LEU A 102 -0.48 2.64 -2.39
C LEU A 102 0.12 2.56 -0.99
N ASP A 103 0.19 1.34 -0.45
CA ASP A 103 0.82 1.02 0.82
C ASP A 103 0.00 1.49 2.03
N PHE A 104 -1.00 0.69 2.37
CA PHE A 104 -1.90 0.97 3.50
C PHE A 104 -1.54 0.21 4.77
N GLY A 105 -0.34 -0.40 4.83
CA GLY A 105 0.04 -1.23 5.96
C GLY A 105 0.14 -0.48 7.29
N LYS A 106 0.26 0.83 7.24
CA LYS A 106 0.32 1.68 8.43
C LYS A 106 -0.87 2.62 8.53
N ALA A 107 -1.90 2.41 7.72
CA ALA A 107 -3.12 3.21 7.79
C ALA A 107 -3.97 2.77 8.98
N TYR A 108 -4.85 3.66 9.42
CA TYR A 108 -5.77 3.39 10.52
C TYR A 108 -7.19 3.36 9.97
N LEU A 109 -7.99 2.39 10.41
CA LEU A 109 -9.38 2.25 9.98
C LEU A 109 -10.33 2.74 11.07
N ASP A 110 -11.25 3.64 10.69
CA ASP A 110 -12.36 4.14 11.49
C ASP A 110 -12.00 4.99 12.68
N GLN A 111 -10.76 4.93 13.17
CA GLN A 111 -10.29 5.76 14.25
C GLN A 111 -8.91 6.31 13.90
N PRO A 112 -8.71 7.63 13.97
CA PRO A 112 -7.39 8.20 13.73
C PRO A 112 -6.44 7.83 14.86
N PRO A 113 -5.14 7.87 14.62
CA PRO A 113 -4.17 7.68 15.70
C PRO A 113 -4.27 8.82 16.70
N ASP A 114 -3.87 8.55 17.93
CA ASP A 114 -3.95 9.53 19.03
C ASP A 114 -2.72 10.46 19.00
N TYR A 115 -2.60 11.23 17.94
CA TYR A 115 -1.53 12.21 17.80
C TYR A 115 -1.93 13.55 18.41
N THR A 116 -0.98 14.20 19.06
CA THR A 116 -1.22 15.55 19.59
C THR A 116 -1.29 16.55 18.44
N PRO A 117 -1.92 17.72 18.66
CA PRO A 117 -1.92 18.77 17.64
C PRO A 117 -0.52 19.16 17.17
N GLU A 118 0.46 19.15 18.07
CA GLU A 118 1.85 19.47 17.74
C GLU A 118 2.46 18.44 16.80
N VAL A 119 2.21 17.15 17.06
CA VAL A 119 2.71 16.06 16.19
C VAL A 119 2.07 16.16 14.82
N LEU A 120 0.76 16.46 14.76
CA LEU A 120 0.07 16.60 13.47
C LEU A 120 0.60 17.80 12.69
N ALA A 121 0.87 18.92 13.36
CA ALA A 121 1.39 20.12 12.72
C ALA A 121 2.79 19.86 12.14
N ASP A 122 3.65 19.16 12.89
CA ASP A 122 4.99 18.79 12.44
C ASP A 122 4.91 17.85 11.24
N TRP A 123 4.01 16.88 11.29
CA TRP A 123 3.80 15.93 10.20
C TRP A 123 3.38 16.68 8.93
N GLU A 124 2.42 17.59 9.04
CA GLU A 124 1.93 18.36 7.90
C GLU A 124 3.03 19.22 7.30
N ALA A 125 3.82 19.89 8.15
CA ALA A 125 4.92 20.73 7.68
C ALA A 125 5.94 19.91 6.90
N GLU A 126 6.27 18.71 7.38
CA GLU A 126 7.17 17.79 6.69
C GLU A 126 6.62 17.36 5.33
N ARG A 127 5.31 17.01 5.29
CA ARG A 127 4.69 16.57 4.04
C ARG A 127 4.64 17.69 3.02
N ARG A 128 4.34 18.91 3.46
CA ARG A 128 4.35 20.07 2.58
C ARG A 128 5.71 20.29 1.94
N GLU A 129 6.76 20.13 2.72
CA GLU A 129 8.11 20.26 2.20
C GLU A 129 8.45 19.17 1.21
N LEU A 130 8.06 17.92 1.51
CA LEU A 130 8.32 16.78 0.63
C LEU A 130 7.62 16.91 -0.72
N PHE A 131 6.37 17.34 -0.73
CA PHE A 131 5.56 17.38 -1.95
C PHE A 131 5.54 18.74 -2.64
N GLY A 132 5.97 19.80 -1.94
CA GLY A 132 6.03 21.12 -2.52
C GLY A 132 4.68 21.57 -3.07
N ASN A 133 4.66 22.06 -4.31
CA ASN A 133 3.46 22.57 -4.93
C ASN A 133 2.45 21.47 -5.29
N ARG A 134 2.80 20.19 -5.10
CA ARG A 134 1.89 19.07 -5.30
C ARG A 134 1.14 18.68 -4.03
N TRP A 135 1.47 19.30 -2.90
CA TRP A 135 0.82 19.01 -1.64
C TRP A 135 -0.71 19.15 -1.69
N PRO A 136 -1.30 20.16 -2.34
CA PRO A 136 -2.76 20.24 -2.42
C PRO A 136 -3.42 19.01 -3.05
N GLN A 137 -2.79 18.42 -4.07
CA GLN A 137 -3.30 17.17 -4.68
C GLN A 137 -3.25 16.01 -3.69
N VAL A 138 -2.15 15.89 -2.95
CA VAL A 138 -2.00 14.86 -1.94
C VAL A 138 -3.04 15.05 -0.84
N LEU A 139 -3.20 16.28 -0.37
CA LEU A 139 -4.15 16.61 0.70
C LEU A 139 -5.58 16.24 0.30
N GLU A 140 -5.94 16.50 -0.96
CA GLU A 140 -7.26 16.12 -1.48
C GLU A 140 -7.46 14.61 -1.42
N ALA A 141 -6.47 13.84 -1.85
CA ALA A 141 -6.54 12.38 -1.81
C ALA A 141 -6.68 11.87 -0.38
N LEU A 142 -5.92 12.46 0.55
CA LEU A 142 -6.02 12.08 1.96
C LEU A 142 -7.41 12.40 2.52
N GLY A 143 -8.01 13.50 2.09
CA GLY A 143 -9.37 13.87 2.47
C GLY A 143 -10.39 12.85 2.01
N TRP A 144 -10.25 12.37 0.77
CA TRP A 144 -11.14 11.32 0.26
C TRP A 144 -10.98 10.03 1.06
N LEU A 145 -9.74 9.61 1.33
CA LEU A 145 -9.50 8.42 2.13
C LEU A 145 -10.14 8.53 3.50
N ARG A 146 -10.00 9.69 4.14
CA ARG A 146 -10.62 9.92 5.46
C ARG A 146 -12.13 9.80 5.38
N SER A 147 -12.74 10.26 4.30
CA SER A 147 -14.20 10.15 4.14
C SER A 147 -14.65 8.70 4.05
N TYR A 148 -13.74 7.78 3.70
CA TYR A 148 -14.01 6.34 3.68
C TYR A 148 -13.59 5.64 4.98
N GLY A 149 -13.19 6.41 5.98
CA GLY A 149 -12.73 5.86 7.26
C GLY A 149 -11.28 5.40 7.26
N ILE A 150 -10.49 5.82 6.26
CA ILE A 150 -9.08 5.45 6.16
C ILE A 150 -8.22 6.65 6.50
N TYR A 151 -7.47 6.55 7.59
CA TYR A 151 -6.55 7.59 8.05
C TYR A 151 -5.14 7.23 7.63
N TYR A 152 -4.66 7.88 6.58
CA TYR A 152 -3.42 7.55 5.90
C TYR A 152 -2.35 8.60 6.25
N TYR A 153 -1.33 8.20 6.99
CA TYR A 153 -0.26 9.10 7.42
C TYR A 153 1.11 8.76 6.84
N ASP A 154 1.20 7.70 6.04
CA ASP A 154 2.46 7.28 5.43
C ASP A 154 2.66 7.90 4.06
N ALA A 155 2.23 9.14 3.91
CA ALA A 155 2.35 9.89 2.66
C ALA A 155 3.80 10.29 2.41
N LYS A 156 4.38 9.71 1.36
CA LYS A 156 5.76 9.99 0.96
C LYS A 156 5.93 9.67 -0.51
N PRO A 157 6.95 10.22 -1.19
CA PRO A 157 7.08 10.06 -2.64
C PRO A 157 7.13 8.61 -3.14
N GLY A 158 7.59 7.66 -2.33
CA GLY A 158 7.59 6.25 -2.72
C GLY A 158 6.20 5.63 -2.75
N ASN A 159 5.27 6.15 -1.95
CA ASN A 159 3.92 5.62 -1.84
C ASN A 159 2.92 6.39 -2.69
N ILE A 160 3.21 7.64 -2.98
CA ILE A 160 2.35 8.51 -3.80
C ILE A 160 3.21 9.03 -4.94
N THR A 161 2.89 8.61 -6.16
CA THR A 161 3.69 8.92 -7.34
C THR A 161 2.85 9.67 -8.37
N PHE A 162 3.46 10.66 -8.99
CA PHE A 162 2.81 11.48 -10.01
C PHE A 162 3.22 10.99 -11.40
N GLY A 163 2.33 11.13 -12.37
CA GLY A 163 2.54 10.51 -13.68
C GLY A 163 3.39 11.29 -14.65
N ASP A 164 3.51 12.58 -14.45
CA ASP A 164 4.15 13.49 -15.39
C ASP A 164 5.40 14.11 -14.79
N GLU A 165 6.34 13.29 -14.45
CA GLU A 165 7.60 13.77 -13.89
C GLU A 165 8.45 14.39 -14.96
N SER A 166 8.52 15.67 -14.95
CA SER A 166 9.35 16.43 -15.89
C SER A 166 10.26 17.39 -15.15
#